data_bb44eaacdbb0ba0ef6aa88fe71c9b25c
#
_entry.id   bb44eaacdbb0ba0ef6aa88fe71c9b25c
#
_cell.length_a   1.000
_cell.length_b   1.000
_cell.length_c   1.000
_cell.angle_alpha   90.00
_cell.angle_beta   90.00
_cell.angle_gamma   90.00
#
_symmetry.space_group_name_H-M   'P 1'
#
loop_
_entity.id
_entity.type
_entity.pdbx_description
1 polymer ?
#
loop_
_entity_poly.entity_id
_entity_poly.type
_entity_poly.pdbx_seq_one_letter_code
_entity_poly.pdbx_strand_id
1 'polypeptide(L)'
;MPIVDAHVHIYPSKIAQRAVESVRGFYSLGAVEGVEGTVESLLSHKGSPITHRIVYSVAIKPSNVASINDFIAEECATHPNLFGFMAMHQDFEDPEAEIERAMGLGLRGIKLHPDTQAVNADDPRLMTIYEIAQAKHLPVVIHSGDYRYDYSHPRRIAHVLHAFPELVVDAAHFGGWSIYDIGADFLRSERCFVDTSSSIAFVGKRHFRELINLYGVERVLFGSDFPMWNPEDEIRQVHELGLSQHEFEHLTWHNAETFLGTAIR
;
A
#
# COMPACT_ATOMS: atom_id res chain seq x y z
N MET A 1 13.29 18.49 -1.23
CA MET A 1 12.81 17.51 -0.26
C MET A 1 12.11 16.40 -1.03
N PRO A 2 12.40 15.12 -0.78
CA PRO A 2 11.66 14.03 -1.38
C PRO A 2 10.17 14.06 -0.98
N ILE A 3 9.30 13.59 -1.88
CA ILE A 3 7.91 13.24 -1.57
C ILE A 3 7.72 11.81 -2.07
N VAL A 4 7.31 10.93 -1.19
CA VAL A 4 7.13 9.49 -1.43
C VAL A 4 5.64 9.18 -1.44
N ASP A 5 5.15 8.61 -2.52
CA ASP A 5 3.83 8.00 -2.58
C ASP A 5 3.97 6.52 -2.20
N ALA A 6 3.46 6.16 -1.04
CA ALA A 6 3.64 4.82 -0.46
C ALA A 6 2.61 3.78 -0.95
N HIS A 7 1.61 4.19 -1.76
CA HIS A 7 0.54 3.29 -2.19
C HIS A 7 0.21 3.47 -3.66
N VAL A 8 0.87 2.69 -4.51
CA VAL A 8 0.73 2.81 -5.98
C VAL A 8 0.61 1.44 -6.63
N HIS A 9 -0.46 1.23 -7.38
CA HIS A 9 -0.64 0.03 -8.20
C HIS A 9 -0.24 0.27 -9.64
N ILE A 10 0.60 -0.60 -10.20
CA ILE A 10 1.00 -0.56 -11.61
C ILE A 10 0.74 -1.90 -12.28
N TYR A 11 0.42 -1.86 -13.56
CA TYR A 11 0.07 -3.04 -14.34
C TYR A 11 0.78 -3.02 -15.70
N PRO A 12 1.13 -4.20 -16.27
CA PRO A 12 1.59 -4.29 -17.66
C PRO A 12 0.57 -3.69 -18.62
N SER A 13 1.01 -2.92 -19.61
CA SER A 13 0.14 -2.18 -20.55
C SER A 13 -0.93 -3.05 -21.22
N LYS A 14 -0.62 -4.33 -21.48
CA LYS A 14 -1.56 -5.30 -22.08
C LYS A 14 -2.82 -5.57 -21.25
N ILE A 15 -2.74 -5.39 -19.93
CA ILE A 15 -3.84 -5.72 -18.99
C ILE A 15 -4.29 -4.52 -18.18
N ALA A 16 -3.56 -3.40 -18.22
CA ALA A 16 -3.75 -2.26 -17.32
C ALA A 16 -5.20 -1.75 -17.32
N GLN A 17 -5.77 -1.46 -18.47
CA GLN A 17 -7.17 -1.02 -18.57
C GLN A 17 -8.14 -2.01 -17.90
N ARG A 18 -8.02 -3.30 -18.22
CA ARG A 18 -8.90 -4.34 -17.65
C ARG A 18 -8.70 -4.48 -16.13
N ALA A 19 -7.46 -4.37 -15.66
CA ALA A 19 -7.16 -4.41 -14.22
C ALA A 19 -7.81 -3.24 -13.48
N VAL A 20 -7.65 -2.02 -14.00
CA VAL A 20 -8.28 -0.81 -13.46
C VAL A 20 -9.81 -0.94 -13.42
N GLU A 21 -10.43 -1.35 -14.52
CA GLU A 21 -11.88 -1.58 -14.60
C GLU A 21 -12.35 -2.62 -13.58
N SER A 22 -11.59 -3.72 -13.42
CA SER A 22 -11.90 -4.78 -12.44
C SER A 22 -11.86 -4.27 -11.00
N VAL A 23 -10.84 -3.51 -10.62
CA VAL A 23 -10.70 -2.94 -9.27
C VAL A 23 -11.80 -1.90 -9.02
N ARG A 24 -12.04 -1.01 -9.97
CA ARG A 24 -13.12 -0.02 -9.85
C ARG A 24 -14.49 -0.68 -9.72
N GLY A 25 -14.74 -1.74 -10.49
CA GLY A 25 -15.95 -2.54 -10.40
C GLY A 25 -16.10 -3.23 -9.04
N PHE A 26 -15.00 -3.77 -8.49
CA PHE A 26 -15.00 -4.40 -7.17
C PHE A 26 -15.40 -3.41 -6.05
N TYR A 27 -14.91 -2.17 -6.12
CA TYR A 27 -15.21 -1.13 -5.13
C TYR A 27 -16.41 -0.24 -5.49
N SER A 28 -17.09 -0.52 -6.60
CA SER A 28 -18.21 0.31 -7.11
C SER A 28 -17.81 1.79 -7.32
N LEU A 29 -16.56 2.03 -7.67
CA LEU A 29 -16.04 3.36 -8.00
C LEU A 29 -16.43 3.72 -9.44
N GLY A 30 -16.88 4.95 -9.67
CA GLY A 30 -17.20 5.45 -10.99
C GLY A 30 -16.01 5.38 -11.97
N ALA A 31 -16.27 5.37 -13.27
CA ALA A 31 -15.21 5.46 -14.27
C ALA A 31 -14.46 6.81 -14.14
N VAL A 32 -13.13 6.77 -14.26
CA VAL A 32 -12.28 7.96 -14.42
C VAL A 32 -11.62 7.85 -15.77
N GLU A 33 -11.84 8.84 -16.63
CA GLU A 33 -11.20 8.87 -17.94
C GLU A 33 -9.70 9.20 -17.82
N GLY A 34 -8.88 8.56 -18.65
CA GLY A 34 -7.47 8.93 -18.84
C GLY A 34 -6.47 8.35 -17.83
N VAL A 35 -6.89 7.45 -16.92
CA VAL A 35 -5.94 6.79 -16.00
C VAL A 35 -5.77 5.33 -16.43
N GLU A 36 -4.59 5.01 -16.94
CA GLU A 36 -4.33 3.70 -17.55
C GLU A 36 -3.69 2.68 -16.58
N GLY A 37 -3.20 3.10 -15.41
CA GLY A 37 -2.57 2.21 -14.43
C GLY A 37 -1.22 1.64 -14.88
N THR A 38 -0.56 2.24 -15.86
CA THR A 38 0.78 1.87 -16.34
C THR A 38 1.86 2.76 -15.71
N VAL A 39 3.12 2.33 -15.78
CA VAL A 39 4.26 3.15 -15.31
C VAL A 39 4.39 4.41 -16.15
N GLU A 40 4.18 4.33 -17.47
CA GLU A 40 4.20 5.49 -18.35
C GLU A 40 3.15 6.52 -17.95
N SER A 41 1.92 6.09 -17.64
CA SER A 41 0.86 6.96 -17.15
C SER A 41 1.22 7.57 -15.81
N LEU A 42 1.72 6.76 -14.87
CA LEU A 42 2.16 7.21 -13.54
C LEU A 42 3.25 8.29 -13.60
N LEU A 43 4.20 8.15 -14.53
CA LEU A 43 5.35 9.05 -14.66
C LEU A 43 5.14 10.17 -15.70
N SER A 44 3.96 10.24 -16.32
CA SER A 44 3.68 11.20 -17.42
C SER A 44 3.61 12.65 -16.96
N HIS A 45 3.33 12.93 -15.70
CA HIS A 45 3.14 14.29 -15.16
C HIS A 45 4.48 15.01 -14.98
N LYS A 46 4.87 15.77 -15.99
CA LYS A 46 6.06 16.64 -15.92
C LYS A 46 5.88 17.70 -14.83
N GLY A 47 6.81 17.72 -13.85
CA GLY A 47 6.76 18.67 -12.74
C GLY A 47 5.95 18.18 -11.54
N SER A 48 5.60 16.90 -11.48
CA SER A 48 5.06 16.29 -10.27
C SER A 48 5.99 16.54 -9.08
N PRO A 49 5.47 16.95 -7.92
CA PRO A 49 6.29 17.07 -6.71
C PRO A 49 6.66 15.71 -6.12
N ILE A 50 5.98 14.62 -6.53
CA ILE A 50 6.21 13.26 -6.04
C ILE A 50 7.47 12.71 -6.71
N THR A 51 8.49 12.46 -5.90
CA THR A 51 9.82 12.06 -6.37
C THR A 51 10.04 10.55 -6.36
N HIS A 52 9.44 9.85 -5.41
CA HIS A 52 9.58 8.40 -5.23
C HIS A 52 8.23 7.73 -5.02
N ARG A 53 8.16 6.43 -5.29
CA ARG A 53 6.92 5.66 -5.17
C ARG A 53 7.20 4.24 -4.69
N ILE A 54 6.36 3.72 -3.79
CA ILE A 54 6.30 2.29 -3.47
C ILE A 54 5.26 1.68 -4.42
N VAL A 55 5.71 0.77 -5.29
CA VAL A 55 4.88 0.23 -6.38
C VAL A 55 4.68 -1.27 -6.25
N TYR A 56 3.49 -1.72 -6.59
CA TYR A 56 3.10 -3.13 -6.54
C TYR A 56 1.87 -3.45 -7.39
N SER A 57 1.56 -4.72 -7.50
CA SER A 57 0.28 -5.26 -7.94
C SER A 57 -0.22 -6.31 -6.95
N VAL A 58 -1.44 -6.80 -7.14
CA VAL A 58 -2.05 -7.84 -6.29
C VAL A 58 -2.19 -9.15 -7.07
N ALA A 59 -1.72 -10.25 -6.49
CA ALA A 59 -1.96 -11.59 -7.02
C ALA A 59 -3.30 -12.12 -6.53
N ILE A 60 -4.31 -12.16 -7.39
CA ILE A 60 -5.63 -12.74 -7.09
C ILE A 60 -5.69 -14.26 -7.29
N LYS A 61 -4.59 -14.86 -7.78
CA LYS A 61 -4.39 -16.31 -7.95
C LYS A 61 -2.92 -16.63 -7.69
N PRO A 62 -2.61 -17.81 -7.13
CA PRO A 62 -1.22 -18.20 -6.89
C PRO A 62 -0.38 -18.21 -8.17
N SER A 63 -0.97 -18.60 -9.32
CA SER A 63 -0.28 -18.61 -10.62
C SER A 63 0.13 -17.24 -11.15
N ASN A 64 -0.34 -16.14 -10.55
CA ASN A 64 0.03 -14.79 -10.96
C ASN A 64 1.26 -14.24 -10.20
N VAL A 65 1.62 -14.83 -9.07
CA VAL A 65 2.65 -14.31 -8.15
C VAL A 65 3.97 -14.04 -8.88
N ALA A 66 4.60 -15.06 -9.43
CA ALA A 66 5.93 -14.93 -10.05
C ALA A 66 5.93 -13.92 -11.22
N SER A 67 4.92 -13.96 -12.09
CA SER A 67 4.85 -13.04 -13.23
C SER A 67 4.60 -11.58 -12.84
N ILE A 68 3.89 -11.34 -11.74
CA ILE A 68 3.72 -9.99 -11.18
C ILE A 68 5.06 -9.52 -10.60
N ASN A 69 5.74 -10.36 -9.85
CA ASN A 69 7.01 -10.02 -9.23
C ASN A 69 8.09 -9.71 -10.26
N ASP A 70 8.15 -10.49 -11.34
CA ASP A 70 9.05 -10.24 -12.47
C ASP A 70 8.77 -8.87 -13.12
N PHE A 71 7.50 -8.57 -13.40
CA PHE A 71 7.11 -7.28 -13.96
C PHE A 71 7.48 -6.09 -13.05
N ILE A 72 7.16 -6.16 -11.77
CA ILE A 72 7.51 -5.08 -10.82
C ILE A 72 9.03 -4.90 -10.73
N ALA A 73 9.78 -5.99 -10.73
CA ALA A 73 11.25 -5.94 -10.68
C ALA A 73 11.83 -5.30 -11.97
N GLU A 74 11.32 -5.64 -13.15
CA GLU A 74 11.72 -5.05 -14.43
C GLU A 74 11.48 -3.53 -14.45
N GLU A 75 10.32 -3.08 -13.98
CA GLU A 75 10.01 -1.65 -13.89
C GLU A 75 10.94 -0.91 -12.91
N CYS A 76 11.21 -1.49 -11.75
CA CYS A 76 12.12 -0.90 -10.76
C CYS A 76 13.57 -0.89 -11.23
N ALA A 77 14.00 -1.84 -12.05
CA ALA A 77 15.34 -1.87 -12.62
C ALA A 77 15.58 -0.71 -13.60
N THR A 78 14.52 -0.23 -14.27
CA THR A 78 14.58 0.89 -15.22
C THR A 78 14.26 2.24 -14.61
N HIS A 79 13.59 2.26 -13.45
CA HIS A 79 13.13 3.46 -12.76
C HIS A 79 13.63 3.47 -11.31
N PRO A 80 14.82 4.05 -11.01
CA PRO A 80 15.48 3.94 -9.71
C PRO A 80 14.72 4.63 -8.55
N ASN A 81 13.73 5.45 -8.86
CA ASN A 81 12.85 6.11 -7.91
C ASN A 81 11.57 5.30 -7.58
N LEU A 82 11.47 4.07 -8.10
CA LEU A 82 10.43 3.12 -7.75
C LEU A 82 10.98 2.07 -6.77
N PHE A 83 10.29 1.86 -5.66
CA PHE A 83 10.55 0.81 -4.68
C PHE A 83 9.52 -0.31 -4.86
N GLY A 84 9.93 -1.40 -5.49
CA GLY A 84 9.03 -2.52 -5.80
C GLY A 84 8.73 -3.40 -4.58
N PHE A 85 7.45 -3.68 -4.36
CA PHE A 85 6.99 -4.70 -3.42
C PHE A 85 6.44 -5.90 -4.18
N MET A 86 6.76 -7.09 -3.71
CA MET A 86 6.29 -8.33 -4.30
C MET A 86 4.84 -8.62 -3.93
N ALA A 87 4.09 -9.22 -4.85
CA ALA A 87 2.81 -9.82 -4.56
C ALA A 87 3.00 -11.22 -3.99
N MET A 88 2.17 -11.61 -3.02
CA MET A 88 2.09 -12.98 -2.51
C MET A 88 0.64 -13.45 -2.47
N HIS A 89 0.43 -14.76 -2.36
CA HIS A 89 -0.89 -15.37 -2.31
C HIS A 89 -0.89 -16.52 -1.29
N GLN A 90 -1.96 -16.66 -0.51
CA GLN A 90 -2.09 -17.67 0.55
C GLN A 90 -1.92 -19.12 0.06
N ASP A 91 -2.23 -19.40 -1.20
CA ASP A 91 -2.14 -20.73 -1.79
C ASP A 91 -0.91 -20.89 -2.69
N PHE A 92 0.10 -20.03 -2.55
CA PHE A 92 1.36 -20.22 -3.27
C PHE A 92 2.16 -21.37 -2.62
N GLU A 93 2.67 -22.31 -3.43
CA GLU A 93 3.20 -23.59 -2.94
C GLU A 93 4.46 -23.43 -2.08
N ASP A 94 5.40 -22.59 -2.48
CA ASP A 94 6.65 -22.33 -1.77
C ASP A 94 6.88 -20.83 -1.60
N PRO A 95 6.22 -20.20 -0.59
CA PRO A 95 6.31 -18.76 -0.40
C PRO A 95 7.73 -18.28 -0.02
N GLU A 96 8.51 -19.10 0.70
CA GLU A 96 9.87 -18.73 1.09
C GLU A 96 10.80 -18.62 -0.10
N ALA A 97 10.80 -19.64 -0.97
CA ALA A 97 11.61 -19.63 -2.19
C ALA A 97 11.26 -18.44 -3.11
N GLU A 98 9.97 -18.13 -3.27
CA GLU A 98 9.56 -17.00 -4.09
C GLU A 98 9.95 -15.66 -3.47
N ILE A 99 9.78 -15.49 -2.17
CA ILE A 99 10.20 -14.28 -1.46
C ILE A 99 11.70 -14.07 -1.63
N GLU A 100 12.52 -15.11 -1.45
CA GLU A 100 13.98 -15.03 -1.66
C GLU A 100 14.33 -14.68 -3.11
N ARG A 101 13.66 -15.32 -4.07
CA ARG A 101 13.84 -15.01 -5.49
C ARG A 101 13.52 -13.55 -5.79
N ALA A 102 12.39 -13.06 -5.32
CA ALA A 102 11.94 -11.69 -5.54
C ALA A 102 12.84 -10.65 -4.86
N MET A 103 13.36 -10.95 -3.66
CA MET A 103 14.41 -10.15 -3.01
C MET A 103 15.68 -10.09 -3.88
N GLY A 104 16.07 -11.22 -4.45
CA GLY A 104 17.21 -11.30 -5.38
C GLY A 104 17.02 -10.45 -6.66
N LEU A 105 15.78 -10.19 -7.06
CA LEU A 105 15.43 -9.27 -8.14
C LEU A 105 15.35 -7.80 -7.69
N GLY A 106 15.53 -7.51 -6.40
CA GLY A 106 15.54 -6.15 -5.85
C GLY A 106 14.22 -5.68 -5.24
N LEU A 107 13.21 -6.55 -5.11
CA LEU A 107 11.96 -6.20 -4.42
C LEU A 107 12.17 -6.13 -2.90
N ARG A 108 11.52 -5.17 -2.23
CA ARG A 108 11.89 -4.73 -0.89
C ARG A 108 10.78 -4.88 0.17
N GLY A 109 9.65 -5.45 -0.19
CA GLY A 109 8.51 -5.65 0.71
C GLY A 109 7.44 -6.51 0.06
N ILE A 110 6.33 -6.72 0.75
CA ILE A 110 5.23 -7.58 0.31
C ILE A 110 3.93 -6.79 0.28
N LYS A 111 3.11 -6.96 -0.75
CA LYS A 111 1.71 -6.49 -0.82
C LYS A 111 0.74 -7.64 -0.74
N LEU A 112 -0.22 -7.53 0.17
CA LEU A 112 -1.36 -8.44 0.33
C LEU A 112 -2.69 -7.69 0.24
N HIS A 113 -3.71 -8.37 -0.27
CA HIS A 113 -5.04 -7.82 -0.38
C HIS A 113 -6.10 -8.86 -0.01
N PRO A 114 -6.36 -9.08 1.30
CA PRO A 114 -7.21 -10.17 1.78
C PRO A 114 -8.60 -10.22 1.14
N ASP A 115 -9.25 -9.07 0.88
CA ASP A 115 -10.61 -9.06 0.33
C ASP A 115 -10.67 -9.56 -1.12
N THR A 116 -9.73 -9.16 -1.98
CA THR A 116 -9.68 -9.65 -3.37
C THR A 116 -9.13 -11.08 -3.47
N GLN A 117 -8.34 -11.50 -2.49
CA GLN A 117 -7.81 -12.87 -2.35
C GLN A 117 -8.80 -13.80 -1.63
N ALA A 118 -9.91 -13.25 -1.10
CA ALA A 118 -10.95 -13.97 -0.34
C ALA A 118 -10.39 -14.82 0.80
N VAL A 119 -9.49 -14.24 1.60
CA VAL A 119 -8.80 -14.88 2.72
C VAL A 119 -8.75 -13.95 3.93
N ASN A 120 -8.94 -14.47 5.13
CA ASN A 120 -8.77 -13.67 6.34
C ASN A 120 -7.31 -13.21 6.48
N ALA A 121 -7.07 -11.94 6.83
CA ALA A 121 -5.72 -11.43 7.00
C ALA A 121 -4.90 -12.21 8.04
N ASP A 122 -5.55 -12.84 9.00
CA ASP A 122 -4.96 -13.70 10.02
C ASP A 122 -5.13 -15.21 9.72
N ASP A 123 -5.36 -15.60 8.46
CA ASP A 123 -5.40 -17.00 8.04
C ASP A 123 -4.03 -17.67 8.25
N PRO A 124 -3.96 -18.92 8.75
CA PRO A 124 -2.69 -19.62 8.98
C PRO A 124 -1.73 -19.62 7.79
N ARG A 125 -2.24 -19.64 6.57
CA ARG A 125 -1.43 -19.60 5.34
C ARG A 125 -0.75 -18.24 5.13
N LEU A 126 -1.43 -17.14 5.48
CA LEU A 126 -0.83 -15.80 5.47
C LEU A 126 0.09 -15.59 6.67
N MET A 127 -0.19 -16.19 7.83
CA MET A 127 0.68 -16.11 9.00
C MET A 127 2.08 -16.69 8.69
N THR A 128 2.19 -17.73 7.85
CA THR A 128 3.48 -18.23 7.35
C THR A 128 4.22 -17.15 6.53
N ILE A 129 3.52 -16.40 5.69
CA ILE A 129 4.14 -15.31 4.90
C ILE A 129 4.62 -14.18 5.83
N TYR A 130 3.86 -13.83 6.86
CA TYR A 130 4.28 -12.81 7.86
C TYR A 130 5.50 -13.26 8.67
N GLU A 131 5.57 -14.53 9.06
CA GLU A 131 6.73 -15.11 9.74
C GLU A 131 8.00 -14.96 8.89
N ILE A 132 7.92 -15.32 7.60
CA ILE A 132 9.02 -15.17 6.66
C ILE A 132 9.38 -13.69 6.48
N ALA A 133 8.39 -12.81 6.32
CA ALA A 133 8.60 -11.38 6.16
C ALA A 133 9.31 -10.78 7.39
N GLN A 134 8.87 -11.12 8.61
CA GLN A 134 9.52 -10.69 9.84
C GLN A 134 10.97 -11.19 9.93
N ALA A 135 11.22 -12.47 9.66
CA ALA A 135 12.56 -13.06 9.71
C ALA A 135 13.52 -12.41 8.68
N LYS A 136 13.00 -11.96 7.54
CA LYS A 136 13.78 -11.29 6.48
C LYS A 136 13.74 -9.75 6.56
N HIS A 137 13.13 -9.19 7.60
CA HIS A 137 12.96 -7.74 7.81
C HIS A 137 12.28 -7.03 6.62
N LEU A 138 11.32 -7.68 5.98
CA LEU A 138 10.54 -7.11 4.89
C LEU A 138 9.29 -6.40 5.42
N PRO A 139 9.06 -5.14 5.07
CA PRO A 139 7.79 -4.49 5.37
C PRO A 139 6.65 -5.10 4.54
N VAL A 140 5.45 -5.07 5.11
CA VAL A 140 4.24 -5.61 4.47
C VAL A 140 3.16 -4.53 4.39
N VAL A 141 2.64 -4.28 3.19
CA VAL A 141 1.43 -3.49 2.98
C VAL A 141 0.24 -4.43 2.91
N ILE A 142 -0.72 -4.25 3.81
CA ILE A 142 -1.95 -5.05 3.87
C ILE A 142 -3.14 -4.13 3.59
N HIS A 143 -3.91 -4.43 2.54
CA HIS A 143 -5.21 -3.77 2.37
C HIS A 143 -6.06 -3.99 3.63
N SER A 144 -6.64 -2.94 4.17
CA SER A 144 -7.31 -2.96 5.47
C SER A 144 -8.70 -2.35 5.38
N GLY A 145 -9.69 -3.08 5.88
CA GLY A 145 -11.08 -2.66 5.96
C GLY A 145 -11.86 -2.81 4.65
N ASP A 146 -13.08 -3.24 4.82
CA ASP A 146 -14.16 -3.16 3.82
C ASP A 146 -15.47 -3.46 4.56
N TYR A 147 -16.44 -2.56 4.48
CA TYR A 147 -17.74 -2.75 5.18
C TYR A 147 -18.50 -3.98 4.72
N ARG A 148 -18.19 -4.52 3.53
CA ARG A 148 -18.87 -5.68 2.92
C ARG A 148 -18.29 -7.02 3.38
N TYR A 149 -17.02 -7.02 3.82
CA TYR A 149 -16.26 -8.24 4.09
C TYR A 149 -15.56 -8.16 5.45
N ASP A 150 -15.24 -9.33 5.99
CA ASP A 150 -14.51 -9.45 7.25
C ASP A 150 -13.04 -9.88 7.03
N TYR A 151 -12.62 -10.05 5.78
CA TYR A 151 -11.31 -10.61 5.45
C TYR A 151 -10.16 -9.72 5.92
N SER A 152 -10.23 -8.42 5.68
CA SER A 152 -9.22 -7.43 6.08
C SER A 152 -9.67 -6.56 7.27
N HIS A 153 -10.65 -7.01 8.06
CA HIS A 153 -11.13 -6.24 9.20
C HIS A 153 -9.98 -5.85 10.14
N PRO A 154 -9.90 -4.60 10.66
CA PRO A 154 -8.78 -4.11 11.47
C PRO A 154 -8.43 -4.99 12.68
N ARG A 155 -9.41 -5.66 13.32
CA ARG A 155 -9.14 -6.63 14.40
C ARG A 155 -8.21 -7.78 13.99
N ARG A 156 -8.27 -8.21 12.70
CA ARG A 156 -7.40 -9.26 12.17
C ARG A 156 -5.99 -8.75 11.95
N ILE A 157 -5.86 -7.49 11.52
CA ILE A 157 -4.57 -6.83 11.42
C ILE A 157 -3.94 -6.69 12.80
N ALA A 158 -4.71 -6.28 13.82
CA ALA A 158 -4.23 -6.25 15.21
C ALA A 158 -3.77 -7.64 15.69
N HIS A 159 -4.47 -8.72 15.33
CA HIS A 159 -4.05 -10.08 15.63
C HIS A 159 -2.70 -10.43 14.97
N VAL A 160 -2.50 -10.07 13.71
CA VAL A 160 -1.21 -10.24 13.01
C VAL A 160 -0.09 -9.48 13.74
N LEU A 161 -0.32 -8.21 14.11
CA LEU A 161 0.66 -7.38 14.83
C LEU A 161 1.04 -7.96 16.20
N HIS A 162 0.07 -8.55 16.90
CA HIS A 162 0.34 -9.21 18.19
C HIS A 162 1.12 -10.53 18.01
N ALA A 163 0.86 -11.27 16.94
CA ALA A 163 1.57 -12.52 16.64
C ALA A 163 3.02 -12.26 16.16
N PHE A 164 3.24 -11.15 15.45
CA PHE A 164 4.53 -10.77 14.86
C PHE A 164 4.94 -9.36 15.29
N PRO A 165 5.43 -9.17 16.52
CA PRO A 165 5.66 -7.84 17.11
C PRO A 165 6.83 -7.07 16.46
N GLU A 166 7.70 -7.73 15.68
CA GLU A 166 8.79 -7.09 14.95
C GLU A 166 8.48 -6.85 13.47
N LEU A 167 7.32 -7.35 12.99
CA LEU A 167 6.89 -7.14 11.63
C LEU A 167 6.54 -5.66 11.40
N VAL A 168 7.12 -5.07 10.37
CA VAL A 168 6.78 -3.72 9.93
C VAL A 168 5.58 -3.79 8.98
N VAL A 169 4.45 -3.25 9.41
CA VAL A 169 3.19 -3.31 8.65
C VAL A 169 2.71 -1.90 8.33
N ASP A 170 2.27 -1.70 7.10
CA ASP A 170 1.37 -0.63 6.70
C ASP A 170 -0.04 -1.21 6.54
N ALA A 171 -0.93 -0.84 7.46
CA ALA A 171 -2.36 -1.14 7.36
C ALA A 171 -3.01 -0.06 6.49
N ALA A 172 -3.15 -0.33 5.20
CA ALA A 172 -3.55 0.64 4.21
C ALA A 172 -4.88 1.35 4.51
N HIS A 173 -5.07 2.55 3.93
CA HIS A 173 -6.32 3.33 4.00
C HIS A 173 -6.73 3.68 5.44
N PHE A 174 -5.80 4.28 6.22
CA PHE A 174 -5.98 4.51 7.66
C PHE A 174 -6.44 3.26 8.42
N GLY A 175 -5.95 2.08 8.00
CA GLY A 175 -6.27 0.81 8.64
C GLY A 175 -7.71 0.34 8.46
N GLY A 176 -8.52 1.00 7.62
CA GLY A 176 -9.94 0.66 7.54
C GLY A 176 -10.68 1.33 6.39
N TRP A 177 -10.38 1.00 5.13
CA TRP A 177 -11.16 1.51 3.99
C TRP A 177 -12.66 1.36 4.24
N SER A 178 -13.43 2.44 4.04
CA SER A 178 -14.86 2.55 4.30
C SER A 178 -15.33 2.39 5.77
N ILE A 179 -14.45 1.96 6.68
CA ILE A 179 -14.70 1.79 8.13
C ILE A 179 -13.57 2.45 8.95
N TYR A 180 -13.14 3.65 8.54
CA TYR A 180 -11.96 4.36 9.05
C TYR A 180 -11.93 4.52 10.57
N ASP A 181 -13.07 4.86 11.21
CA ASP A 181 -13.17 5.01 12.66
C ASP A 181 -12.95 3.68 13.38
N ILE A 182 -13.51 2.58 12.83
CA ILE A 182 -13.28 1.23 13.35
C ILE A 182 -11.80 0.87 13.17
N GLY A 183 -11.18 1.23 12.03
CA GLY A 183 -9.75 1.10 11.82
C GLY A 183 -8.96 1.75 12.95
N ALA A 184 -9.24 3.02 13.23
CA ALA A 184 -8.58 3.76 14.30
C ALA A 184 -8.83 3.16 15.69
N ASP A 185 -10.03 2.66 15.98
CA ASP A 185 -10.33 2.03 17.28
C ASP A 185 -9.47 0.80 17.56
N PHE A 186 -9.16 -0.01 16.53
CA PHE A 186 -8.31 -1.19 16.67
C PHE A 186 -6.81 -0.89 16.55
N LEU A 187 -6.40 0.08 15.71
CA LEU A 187 -5.00 0.20 15.28
C LEU A 187 -4.27 1.44 15.79
N ARG A 188 -4.97 2.45 16.33
CA ARG A 188 -4.32 3.69 16.81
C ARG A 188 -3.28 3.48 17.91
N SER A 189 -3.37 2.41 18.66
CA SER A 189 -2.42 2.06 19.74
C SER A 189 -1.45 0.96 19.34
N GLU A 190 -1.58 0.39 18.14
CA GLU A 190 -0.73 -0.68 17.65
C GLU A 190 0.55 -0.13 16.99
N ARG A 191 1.57 -0.99 16.92
CA ARG A 191 2.84 -0.68 16.26
C ARG A 191 2.75 -0.95 14.75
N CYS A 192 2.01 -0.14 14.03
CA CYS A 192 1.93 -0.20 12.58
C CYS A 192 1.96 1.20 11.98
N PHE A 193 2.33 1.28 10.73
CA PHE A 193 2.01 2.41 9.87
C PHE A 193 0.59 2.27 9.34
N VAL A 194 0.04 3.39 8.90
CA VAL A 194 -1.16 3.48 8.07
C VAL A 194 -0.90 4.45 6.94
N ASP A 195 -1.56 4.28 5.80
CA ASP A 195 -1.42 5.23 4.71
C ASP A 195 -2.71 6.03 4.45
N THR A 196 -2.57 7.13 3.72
CA THR A 196 -3.66 8.06 3.44
C THR A 196 -4.48 7.70 2.20
N SER A 197 -4.10 6.66 1.49
CA SER A 197 -4.68 6.31 0.20
C SER A 197 -6.18 6.04 0.28
N SER A 198 -6.89 6.36 -0.78
CA SER A 198 -8.35 6.16 -0.90
C SER A 198 -9.16 6.65 0.30
N SER A 199 -8.82 7.79 0.89
CA SER A 199 -9.45 8.24 2.14
C SER A 199 -10.11 9.60 2.04
N ILE A 200 -9.41 10.64 1.57
CA ILE A 200 -9.87 12.03 1.67
C ILE A 200 -11.19 12.27 0.92
N ALA A 201 -11.41 11.59 -0.21
CA ALA A 201 -12.64 11.68 -0.99
C ALA A 201 -13.87 11.13 -0.25
N PHE A 202 -13.67 10.23 0.72
CA PHE A 202 -14.74 9.59 1.49
C PHE A 202 -15.02 10.30 2.81
N VAL A 203 -13.96 10.71 3.54
CA VAL A 203 -14.11 11.28 4.88
C VAL A 203 -14.08 12.82 4.89
N GLY A 204 -13.60 13.45 3.82
CA GLY A 204 -13.39 14.90 3.75
C GLY A 204 -12.20 15.38 4.58
N LYS A 205 -11.70 16.58 4.27
CA LYS A 205 -10.45 17.13 4.83
C LYS A 205 -10.42 17.20 6.37
N ARG A 206 -11.55 17.54 7.00
CA ARG A 206 -11.61 17.68 8.45
C ARG A 206 -11.36 16.31 9.13
N HIS A 207 -12.12 15.29 8.76
CA HIS A 207 -12.00 13.98 9.38
C HIS A 207 -10.68 13.29 9.00
N PHE A 208 -10.21 13.48 7.79
CA PHE A 208 -8.87 13.05 7.37
C PHE A 208 -7.76 13.63 8.28
N ARG A 209 -7.83 14.92 8.62
CA ARG A 209 -6.92 15.54 9.58
C ARG A 209 -7.06 14.96 10.99
N GLU A 210 -8.29 14.69 11.43
CA GLU A 210 -8.57 14.03 12.72
C GLU A 210 -7.92 12.63 12.77
N LEU A 211 -8.00 11.84 11.69
CA LEU A 211 -7.36 10.52 11.60
C LEU A 211 -5.83 10.62 11.70
N ILE A 212 -5.18 11.58 11.01
CA ILE A 212 -3.73 11.81 11.19
C ILE A 212 -3.40 12.04 12.68
N ASN A 213 -4.17 12.87 13.36
CA ASN A 213 -3.94 13.15 14.77
C ASN A 213 -4.17 11.94 15.68
N LEU A 214 -5.17 11.09 15.37
CA LEU A 214 -5.47 9.88 16.13
C LEU A 214 -4.35 8.84 16.07
N TYR A 215 -3.76 8.65 14.88
CA TYR A 215 -2.65 7.72 14.70
C TYR A 215 -1.30 8.30 15.18
N GLY A 216 -1.16 9.64 15.15
CA GLY A 216 0.13 10.32 15.30
C GLY A 216 0.87 10.36 13.96
N VAL A 217 1.32 11.56 13.58
CA VAL A 217 1.87 11.83 12.25
C VAL A 217 3.08 10.95 11.89
N GLU A 218 3.85 10.51 12.89
CA GLU A 218 5.03 9.67 12.73
C GLU A 218 4.72 8.24 12.23
N ARG A 219 3.45 7.88 12.14
CA ARG A 219 3.00 6.56 11.67
C ARG A 219 2.11 6.63 10.43
N VAL A 220 1.90 7.82 9.86
CA VAL A 220 1.05 7.99 8.68
C VAL A 220 1.92 8.19 7.45
N LEU A 221 1.73 7.36 6.43
CA LEU A 221 2.38 7.46 5.13
C LEU A 221 1.47 8.19 4.14
N PHE A 222 2.04 9.04 3.29
CA PHE A 222 1.29 9.53 2.14
C PHE A 222 1.14 8.42 1.09
N GLY A 223 -0.07 8.17 0.64
CA GLY A 223 -0.40 7.24 -0.43
C GLY A 223 -1.53 7.76 -1.30
N SER A 224 -1.47 7.57 -2.61
CA SER A 224 -2.49 8.00 -3.56
C SER A 224 -3.51 6.91 -3.90
N ASP A 225 -3.11 5.65 -3.87
CA ASP A 225 -3.86 4.53 -4.46
C ASP A 225 -4.03 4.66 -5.99
N PHE A 226 -3.00 5.22 -6.67
CA PHE A 226 -2.98 5.19 -8.13
C PHE A 226 -3.17 3.73 -8.62
N PRO A 227 -3.98 3.48 -9.63
CA PRO A 227 -4.67 4.40 -10.54
C PRO A 227 -6.11 4.74 -10.14
N MET A 228 -6.53 4.49 -8.90
CA MET A 228 -7.87 4.84 -8.45
C MET A 228 -8.04 6.35 -8.32
N TRP A 229 -6.99 7.04 -7.88
CA TRP A 229 -6.90 8.50 -7.72
C TRP A 229 -5.66 9.05 -8.42
N ASN A 230 -5.71 10.34 -8.78
CA ASN A 230 -4.56 11.02 -9.36
C ASN A 230 -3.60 11.46 -8.24
N PRO A 231 -2.32 11.04 -8.27
CA PRO A 231 -1.37 11.34 -7.19
C PRO A 231 -1.14 12.84 -6.96
N GLU A 232 -1.16 13.66 -8.02
CA GLU A 232 -0.98 15.10 -7.93
C GLU A 232 -2.18 15.81 -7.28
N ASP A 233 -3.38 15.25 -7.46
CA ASP A 233 -4.58 15.75 -6.79
C ASP A 233 -4.54 15.39 -5.30
N GLU A 234 -4.14 14.17 -4.97
CA GLU A 234 -4.04 13.71 -3.58
C GLU A 234 -3.00 14.53 -2.80
N ILE A 235 -1.78 14.72 -3.32
CA ILE A 235 -0.76 15.52 -2.62
C ILE A 235 -1.15 17.00 -2.52
N ARG A 236 -1.87 17.54 -3.49
CA ARG A 236 -2.41 18.91 -3.42
C ARG A 236 -3.43 19.04 -2.29
N GLN A 237 -4.32 18.07 -2.12
CA GLN A 237 -5.28 18.05 -1.02
C GLN A 237 -4.58 17.98 0.34
N VAL A 238 -3.50 17.19 0.46
CA VAL A 238 -2.67 17.12 1.67
C VAL A 238 -2.04 18.48 1.99
N HIS A 239 -1.53 19.22 1.00
CA HIS A 239 -1.01 20.58 1.20
C HIS A 239 -2.07 21.54 1.78
N GLU A 240 -3.33 21.35 1.43
CA GLU A 240 -4.43 22.19 1.88
C GLU A 240 -4.93 21.87 3.31
N LEU A 241 -4.38 20.86 3.98
CA LEU A 241 -4.77 20.46 5.34
C LEU A 241 -4.21 21.38 6.44
N GLY A 242 -3.33 22.32 6.11
CA GLY A 242 -2.68 23.21 7.08
C GLY A 242 -1.71 22.46 8.02
N LEU A 243 -1.06 21.42 7.50
CA LEU A 243 0.01 20.72 8.21
C LEU A 243 1.19 21.66 8.47
N SER A 244 1.84 21.54 9.63
CA SER A 244 3.14 22.15 9.85
C SER A 244 4.20 21.51 8.92
N GLN A 245 5.35 22.17 8.74
CA GLN A 245 6.45 21.62 7.95
C GLN A 245 6.89 20.24 8.46
N HIS A 246 7.02 20.09 9.78
CA HIS A 246 7.36 18.82 10.43
C HIS A 246 6.34 17.71 10.09
N GLU A 247 5.04 18.00 10.22
CA GLU A 247 3.99 17.03 9.92
C GLU A 247 3.99 16.63 8.43
N PHE A 248 4.20 17.59 7.55
CA PHE A 248 4.25 17.34 6.12
C PHE A 248 5.47 16.49 5.74
N GLU A 249 6.65 16.76 6.31
CA GLU A 249 7.87 15.99 6.08
C GLU A 249 7.74 14.55 6.60
N HIS A 250 7.16 14.37 7.78
CA HIS A 250 6.90 13.01 8.29
C HIS A 250 5.96 12.25 7.36
N LEU A 251 4.81 12.81 7.04
CA LEU A 251 3.78 12.19 6.22
C LEU A 251 4.31 11.78 4.83
N THR A 252 5.12 12.65 4.21
CA THR A 252 5.51 12.47 2.81
C THR A 252 6.90 11.90 2.60
N TRP A 253 7.73 11.80 3.65
CA TRP A 253 9.12 11.39 3.50
C TRP A 253 9.65 10.53 4.63
N HIS A 254 9.82 11.06 5.86
CA HIS A 254 10.57 10.40 6.93
C HIS A 254 9.94 9.06 7.37
N ASN A 255 8.61 8.99 7.36
CA ASN A 255 7.92 7.74 7.69
C ASN A 255 8.17 6.67 6.62
N ALA A 256 8.26 7.06 5.34
CA ALA A 256 8.59 6.12 4.27
C ALA A 256 10.03 5.60 4.39
N GLU A 257 11.00 6.44 4.80
CA GLU A 257 12.36 5.99 5.12
C GLU A 257 12.36 4.96 6.26
N THR A 258 11.60 5.24 7.31
CA THR A 258 11.47 4.33 8.47
C THR A 258 10.77 3.02 8.05
N PHE A 259 9.70 3.11 7.28
CA PHE A 259 8.96 1.95 6.79
C PHE A 259 9.81 1.06 5.88
N LEU A 260 10.59 1.66 4.97
CA LEU A 260 11.49 0.93 4.05
C LEU A 260 12.82 0.51 4.69
N GLY A 261 13.14 1.01 5.89
CA GLY A 261 14.44 0.78 6.53
C GLY A 261 15.64 1.34 5.74
N THR A 262 15.42 2.38 4.89
CA THR A 262 16.46 2.94 4.03
C THR A 262 16.26 4.44 3.81
N ALA A 263 17.38 5.18 3.73
CA ALA A 263 17.34 6.60 3.40
C ALA A 263 16.98 6.85 1.93
N ILE A 264 16.14 7.84 1.69
CA ILE A 264 15.69 8.28 0.36
C ILE A 264 16.37 9.61 0.03
N ARG A 265 17.07 9.67 -1.11
CA ARG A 265 17.88 10.82 -1.51
C ARG A 265 17.40 11.44 -2.81
#